data_a53d46a51cc82a22a3c2906435469863
#
_entry.id   a53d46a51cc82a22a3c2906435469863
#
_cell.length_a   1.000
_cell.length_b   1.000
_cell.length_c   1.000
_cell.angle_alpha   90.00
_cell.angle_beta   90.00
_cell.angle_gamma   90.00
#
_symmetry.space_group_name_H-M   'P 1'
#
loop_
_entity.id
_entity.type
_entity.pdbx_description
1 polymer ?
#
loop_
_entity_poly.entity_id
_entity_poly.type
_entity_poly.pdbx_seq_one_letter_code
_entity_poly.pdbx_strand_id
1 'polypeptide(L)'
;MFPVALSSPASAAPTVDVRPLQLPEGDSPTVPYLHRPTDASVSVVDPRTGLKTPVDLVGDELDSFTLLGRSGDGFVLRGTNRNIDDIVRAQLDVPQKTLKQMYYADKARLSADGRYLLNTATLSSGGIQTQVRNATTGAVVARHTFKASTRPDPIDVSGTRVLVGGYGAPRTMIWDWKTGTVTTIASRAAYAGIFATDRLATYTKDPSQSDACSVVSTITRPGAQLWRGCTEAVASFAPDGARFATNAIEHQNHADVVRRRSLHGTLLTTYTNPDGLRTYAWETNTRILMSSAGDGESWLVRCEVADCERAWKSYS
;
A
#
# COMPACT_ATOMS: atom_id res chain seq x y z
N MET A 1 28.08 47.36 -7.97
CA MET A 1 28.33 46.31 -6.98
C MET A 1 26.98 45.71 -6.63
N PHE A 2 26.67 44.51 -7.12
CA PHE A 2 25.44 43.81 -6.76
C PHE A 2 25.70 42.95 -5.51
N PRO A 3 24.84 42.95 -4.51
CA PRO A 3 25.01 42.10 -3.35
C PRO A 3 24.86 40.63 -3.79
N VAL A 4 25.86 39.79 -3.56
CA VAL A 4 25.78 38.36 -3.66
C VAL A 4 24.96 37.87 -2.47
N ALA A 5 23.74 37.42 -2.75
CA ALA A 5 22.92 36.75 -1.73
C ALA A 5 23.61 35.42 -1.37
N LEU A 6 24.17 35.36 -0.16
CA LEU A 6 24.64 34.10 0.43
C LEU A 6 23.44 33.20 0.65
N SER A 7 23.30 32.18 -0.16
CA SER A 7 22.31 31.10 0.08
C SER A 7 22.70 30.38 1.37
N SER A 8 21.85 30.45 2.38
CA SER A 8 22.01 29.62 3.59
C SER A 8 22.09 28.16 3.20
N PRO A 9 22.99 27.35 3.78
CA PRO A 9 23.06 25.92 3.51
C PRO A 9 21.72 25.28 3.87
N ALA A 10 21.19 24.45 2.96
CA ALA A 10 19.98 23.70 3.22
C ALA A 10 20.22 22.80 4.46
N SER A 11 19.38 22.94 5.47
CA SER A 11 19.44 22.09 6.66
C SER A 11 19.28 20.63 6.23
N ALA A 12 20.11 19.74 6.73
CA ALA A 12 19.99 18.32 6.50
C ALA A 12 18.63 17.81 7.02
N ALA A 13 17.98 16.91 6.28
CA ALA A 13 16.73 16.31 6.71
C ALA A 13 16.95 15.52 8.02
N PRO A 14 16.04 15.63 9.01
CA PRO A 14 16.20 14.95 10.28
C PRO A 14 16.15 13.43 10.12
N THR A 15 16.95 12.74 10.96
CA THR A 15 16.83 11.29 11.17
C THR A 15 16.21 11.04 12.54
N VAL A 16 15.17 10.25 12.61
CA VAL A 16 14.37 9.97 13.80
C VAL A 16 14.40 8.49 14.10
N ASP A 17 14.82 8.13 15.31
CA ASP A 17 14.67 6.77 15.83
C ASP A 17 13.22 6.57 16.27
N VAL A 18 12.56 5.56 15.68
CA VAL A 18 11.15 5.28 15.95
C VAL A 18 10.96 3.94 16.66
N ARG A 19 11.93 3.51 17.46
CA ARG A 19 11.75 2.38 18.38
C ARG A 19 10.62 2.68 19.36
N PRO A 20 9.57 1.86 19.44
CA PRO A 20 8.32 2.24 20.11
C PRO A 20 8.50 2.61 21.59
N LEU A 21 9.34 1.88 22.31
CA LEU A 21 9.52 2.10 23.74
C LEU A 21 10.24 3.42 24.08
N GLN A 22 10.86 4.07 23.11
CA GLN A 22 11.52 5.36 23.27
C GLN A 22 10.63 6.56 22.95
N LEU A 23 9.42 6.29 22.41
CA LEU A 23 8.50 7.33 22.01
C LEU A 23 7.46 7.59 23.08
N PRO A 24 6.93 8.82 23.18
CA PRO A 24 5.79 9.12 24.04
C PRO A 24 4.54 8.37 23.57
N GLU A 25 3.62 8.14 24.48
CA GLU A 25 2.30 7.64 24.15
C GLU A 25 1.45 8.77 23.55
N GLY A 26 0.77 8.47 22.46
CA GLY A 26 -0.07 9.39 21.73
C GLY A 26 -1.50 8.87 21.60
N ASP A 27 -2.32 9.59 20.86
CA ASP A 27 -3.70 9.21 20.58
C ASP A 27 -3.77 8.01 19.63
N SER A 28 -4.90 7.28 19.68
CA SER A 28 -5.19 6.20 18.74
C SER A 28 -5.16 6.66 17.27
N PRO A 29 -4.87 5.75 16.30
CA PRO A 29 -4.89 6.10 14.89
C PRO A 29 -6.20 6.74 14.44
N THR A 30 -6.12 7.67 13.47
CA THR A 30 -7.30 8.31 12.86
C THR A 30 -7.81 7.59 11.61
N VAL A 31 -7.09 6.58 11.14
CA VAL A 31 -7.49 5.65 10.07
C VAL A 31 -7.85 4.29 10.66
N PRO A 32 -8.68 3.48 10.00
CA PRO A 32 -8.99 2.13 10.47
C PRO A 32 -7.72 1.29 10.66
N TYR A 33 -7.69 0.52 11.72
CA TYR A 33 -6.55 -0.32 12.07
C TYR A 33 -6.98 -1.66 12.66
N LEU A 34 -6.07 -2.63 12.62
CA LEU A 34 -6.28 -3.93 13.22
C LEU A 34 -5.92 -3.89 14.71
N HIS A 35 -6.81 -4.45 15.51
CA HIS A 35 -6.62 -4.70 16.93
C HIS A 35 -6.63 -6.21 17.18
N ARG A 36 -5.51 -6.73 17.66
CA ARG A 36 -5.33 -8.14 17.94
C ARG A 36 -4.92 -8.31 19.41
N PRO A 37 -5.87 -8.37 20.34
CA PRO A 37 -5.57 -8.44 21.78
C PRO A 37 -4.99 -9.79 22.19
N THR A 38 -5.23 -10.83 21.40
CA THR A 38 -4.70 -12.20 21.58
C THR A 38 -4.51 -12.83 20.21
N ASP A 39 -3.80 -13.95 20.16
CA ASP A 39 -3.60 -14.72 18.90
C ASP A 39 -4.92 -15.26 18.33
N ALA A 40 -5.94 -15.41 19.17
CA ALA A 40 -7.24 -15.97 18.77
C ALA A 40 -8.29 -14.93 18.35
N SER A 41 -8.02 -13.62 18.48
CA SER A 41 -9.03 -12.61 18.19
C SER A 41 -8.46 -11.41 17.43
N VAL A 42 -9.13 -11.05 16.34
CA VAL A 42 -8.81 -9.88 15.54
C VAL A 42 -10.07 -9.02 15.40
N SER A 43 -9.92 -7.72 15.46
CA SER A 43 -10.98 -6.76 15.18
C SER A 43 -10.46 -5.62 14.33
N VAL A 44 -11.31 -5.02 13.52
CA VAL A 44 -11.04 -3.73 12.89
C VAL A 44 -11.60 -2.64 13.78
N VAL A 45 -10.78 -1.70 14.20
CA VAL A 45 -11.22 -0.51 14.93
C VAL A 45 -11.52 0.60 13.93
N ASP A 46 -12.73 1.14 14.02
CA ASP A 46 -13.12 2.35 13.29
C ASP A 46 -12.87 3.58 14.17
N PRO A 47 -11.85 4.39 13.90
CA PRO A 47 -11.53 5.53 14.76
C PRO A 47 -12.61 6.62 14.76
N ARG A 48 -13.48 6.65 13.73
CA ARG A 48 -14.58 7.64 13.65
C ARG A 48 -15.69 7.36 14.66
N THR A 49 -15.86 6.11 15.05
CA THR A 49 -16.93 5.68 15.94
C THR A 49 -16.40 5.03 17.22
N GLY A 50 -15.13 4.64 17.27
CA GLY A 50 -14.54 3.84 18.33
C GLY A 50 -15.01 2.37 18.35
N LEU A 51 -15.87 1.98 17.39
CA LEU A 51 -16.43 0.62 17.35
C LEU A 51 -15.38 -0.38 16.86
N LYS A 52 -15.43 -1.57 17.45
CA LYS A 52 -14.61 -2.73 17.06
C LYS A 52 -15.48 -3.72 16.29
N THR A 53 -15.15 -3.94 15.03
CA THR A 53 -15.79 -4.96 14.21
C THR A 53 -14.99 -6.25 14.33
N PRO A 54 -15.53 -7.33 14.93
CA PRO A 54 -14.84 -8.61 15.01
C PRO A 54 -14.56 -9.16 13.63
N VAL A 55 -13.43 -9.87 13.48
CA VAL A 55 -13.07 -10.62 12.29
C VAL A 55 -13.01 -12.08 12.70
N ASP A 56 -13.95 -12.88 12.18
CA ASP A 56 -13.95 -14.32 12.41
C ASP A 56 -12.80 -14.95 11.64
N LEU A 57 -11.94 -15.64 12.35
CA LEU A 57 -10.86 -16.43 11.78
C LEU A 57 -11.50 -17.69 11.19
N VAL A 58 -11.64 -17.71 9.87
CA VAL A 58 -12.14 -18.90 9.17
C VAL A 58 -11.02 -19.94 9.09
N GLY A 59 -11.01 -20.87 10.06
CA GLY A 59 -10.01 -21.93 10.20
C GLY A 59 -8.86 -21.55 11.15
N ASP A 60 -8.36 -22.58 11.82
CA ASP A 60 -7.32 -22.46 12.87
C ASP A 60 -5.91 -22.07 12.33
N GLU A 61 -5.80 -21.63 11.06
CA GLU A 61 -4.52 -21.55 10.34
C GLU A 61 -4.25 -20.21 9.63
N LEU A 62 -5.00 -19.12 9.90
CA LEU A 62 -4.67 -17.83 9.29
C LEU A 62 -3.47 -17.18 10.00
N ASP A 63 -2.32 -17.19 9.32
CA ASP A 63 -1.05 -16.69 9.85
C ASP A 63 -1.03 -15.15 9.96
N SER A 64 -1.79 -14.44 9.11
CA SER A 64 -1.78 -12.99 9.14
C SER A 64 -3.02 -12.34 8.50
N PHE A 65 -3.33 -11.11 8.92
CA PHE A 65 -4.35 -10.26 8.33
C PHE A 65 -3.75 -8.96 7.81
N THR A 66 -4.27 -8.51 6.66
CA THR A 66 -3.99 -7.18 6.13
C THR A 66 -5.32 -6.45 5.92
N LEU A 67 -5.47 -5.29 6.51
CA LEU A 67 -6.60 -4.42 6.25
C LEU A 67 -6.42 -3.75 4.89
N LEU A 68 -7.30 -4.05 3.93
CA LEU A 68 -7.29 -3.41 2.61
C LEU A 68 -8.00 -2.06 2.65
N GLY A 69 -8.96 -1.88 3.55
CA GLY A 69 -9.62 -0.60 3.76
C GLY A 69 -11.12 -0.72 4.04
N ARG A 70 -11.80 0.43 4.02
CA ARG A 70 -13.24 0.55 4.24
C ARG A 70 -14.02 0.29 2.95
N SER A 71 -15.14 -0.40 3.07
CA SER A 71 -16.12 -0.60 2.00
C SER A 71 -17.54 -0.36 2.54
N GLY A 72 -18.08 0.82 2.26
CA GLY A 72 -19.34 1.27 2.85
C GLY A 72 -19.26 1.36 4.38
N ASP A 73 -20.12 0.65 5.06
CA ASP A 73 -20.19 0.50 6.52
C ASP A 73 -19.34 -0.65 7.09
N GLY A 74 -18.63 -1.38 6.23
CA GLY A 74 -17.77 -2.47 6.63
C GLY A 74 -16.32 -2.28 6.18
N PHE A 75 -15.52 -3.32 6.38
CA PHE A 75 -14.09 -3.36 6.08
C PHE A 75 -13.75 -4.57 5.23
N VAL A 76 -12.81 -4.40 4.32
CA VAL A 76 -12.26 -5.49 3.50
C VAL A 76 -10.87 -5.83 4.02
N LEU A 77 -10.67 -7.11 4.30
CA LEU A 77 -9.42 -7.66 4.80
C LEU A 77 -8.94 -8.79 3.87
N ARG A 78 -7.64 -9.00 3.85
CA ARG A 78 -7.00 -10.18 3.32
C ARG A 78 -6.48 -11.00 4.49
N GLY A 79 -6.96 -12.22 4.66
CA GLY A 79 -6.40 -13.21 5.55
C GLY A 79 -5.47 -14.13 4.74
N THR A 80 -4.28 -14.41 5.27
CA THR A 80 -3.27 -15.23 4.60
C THR A 80 -3.00 -16.47 5.44
N ASN A 81 -3.11 -17.65 4.84
CA ASN A 81 -2.53 -18.88 5.33
C ASN A 81 -1.43 -19.36 4.36
N ARG A 82 -0.76 -20.48 4.67
CA ARG A 82 0.41 -20.97 3.92
C ARG A 82 0.20 -21.08 2.39
N ASN A 83 -1.02 -21.29 1.92
CA ASN A 83 -1.30 -21.55 0.49
C ASN A 83 -2.48 -20.76 -0.06
N ILE A 84 -3.35 -20.22 0.76
CA ILE A 84 -4.61 -19.61 0.37
C ILE A 84 -4.76 -18.26 1.06
N ASP A 85 -5.20 -17.29 0.29
CA ASP A 85 -5.62 -15.99 0.80
C ASP A 85 -7.14 -15.88 0.70
N ASP A 86 -7.78 -15.54 1.79
CA ASP A 86 -9.19 -15.19 1.82
C ASP A 86 -9.36 -13.68 1.85
N ILE A 87 -10.14 -13.16 0.92
CA ILE A 87 -10.62 -11.79 0.99
C ILE A 87 -11.98 -11.81 1.64
N VAL A 88 -12.07 -11.20 2.80
CA VAL A 88 -13.30 -11.17 3.60
C VAL A 88 -13.79 -9.75 3.77
N ARG A 89 -15.10 -9.60 3.93
CA ARG A 89 -15.74 -8.36 4.38
C ARG A 89 -16.30 -8.57 5.77
N ALA A 90 -15.82 -7.79 6.71
CA ALA A 90 -16.32 -7.73 8.07
C ALA A 90 -17.16 -6.44 8.26
N GLN A 91 -18.28 -6.57 8.95
CA GLN A 91 -19.20 -5.49 9.30
C GLN A 91 -19.74 -5.75 10.68
N LEU A 92 -19.91 -4.71 11.49
CA LEU A 92 -20.47 -4.83 12.84
C LEU A 92 -21.90 -5.40 12.75
N ASP A 93 -22.22 -6.35 13.65
CA ASP A 93 -23.53 -6.99 13.78
C ASP A 93 -24.03 -7.73 12.52
N VAL A 94 -23.14 -8.01 11.57
CA VAL A 94 -23.46 -8.76 10.34
C VAL A 94 -22.47 -9.92 10.20
N PRO A 95 -22.92 -11.14 9.85
CA PRO A 95 -22.02 -12.24 9.60
C PRO A 95 -20.94 -11.89 8.58
N GLN A 96 -19.70 -12.26 8.87
CA GLN A 96 -18.58 -12.05 7.97
C GLN A 96 -18.83 -12.74 6.63
N LYS A 97 -18.43 -12.08 5.55
CA LYS A 97 -18.60 -12.58 4.21
C LYS A 97 -17.28 -12.78 3.50
N THR A 98 -17.00 -14.00 3.03
CA THR A 98 -15.92 -14.27 2.10
C THR A 98 -16.28 -13.71 0.71
N LEU A 99 -15.51 -12.73 0.24
CA LEU A 99 -15.69 -12.11 -1.07
C LEU A 99 -14.99 -12.91 -2.16
N LYS A 100 -13.81 -13.46 -1.84
CA LYS A 100 -12.99 -14.21 -2.77
C LYS A 100 -11.96 -15.04 -2.01
N GLN A 101 -11.78 -16.29 -2.42
CA GLN A 101 -10.64 -17.12 -2.07
C GLN A 101 -9.62 -17.06 -3.22
N MET A 102 -8.35 -16.91 -2.91
CA MET A 102 -7.26 -16.72 -3.88
C MET A 102 -6.08 -17.62 -3.54
N TYR A 103 -5.21 -17.86 -4.51
CA TYR A 103 -3.89 -18.43 -4.24
C TYR A 103 -2.94 -17.36 -3.71
N TYR A 104 -2.00 -17.75 -2.87
CA TYR A 104 -1.02 -16.84 -2.21
C TYR A 104 -0.30 -15.87 -3.17
N ALA A 105 -0.03 -16.30 -4.41
CA ALA A 105 0.63 -15.47 -5.42
C ALA A 105 -0.27 -14.41 -6.08
N ASP A 106 -1.58 -14.48 -5.85
CA ASP A 106 -2.52 -13.54 -6.44
C ASP A 106 -2.48 -12.19 -5.72
N LYS A 107 -2.80 -11.12 -6.46
CA LYS A 107 -2.82 -9.75 -5.94
C LYS A 107 -4.24 -9.32 -5.61
N ALA A 108 -4.40 -8.58 -4.51
CA ALA A 108 -5.66 -7.97 -4.13
C ALA A 108 -5.45 -6.50 -3.71
N ARG A 109 -6.34 -5.63 -4.18
CA ARG A 109 -6.37 -4.19 -3.86
C ARG A 109 -7.81 -3.72 -3.72
N LEU A 110 -8.05 -2.82 -2.78
CA LEU A 110 -9.33 -2.13 -2.66
C LEU A 110 -9.21 -0.76 -3.33
N SER A 111 -10.25 -0.33 -4.07
CA SER A 111 -10.31 1.03 -4.61
C SER A 111 -10.32 2.07 -3.49
N ALA A 112 -9.82 3.27 -3.77
CA ALA A 112 -9.77 4.37 -2.81
C ALA A 112 -11.16 4.76 -2.26
N ASP A 113 -12.22 4.58 -3.07
CA ASP A 113 -13.62 4.81 -2.67
C ASP A 113 -14.26 3.60 -1.98
N GLY A 114 -13.54 2.49 -1.83
CA GLY A 114 -14.01 1.26 -1.19
C GLY A 114 -15.08 0.48 -1.95
N ARG A 115 -15.41 0.86 -3.20
CA ARG A 115 -16.50 0.25 -3.99
C ARG A 115 -16.08 -1.00 -4.71
N TYR A 116 -14.82 -1.08 -5.12
CA TYR A 116 -14.30 -2.17 -5.95
C TYR A 116 -13.12 -2.87 -5.30
N LEU A 117 -13.14 -4.18 -5.39
CA LEU A 117 -12.01 -5.05 -5.09
C LEU A 117 -11.38 -5.48 -6.41
N LEU A 118 -10.11 -5.18 -6.57
CA LEU A 118 -9.27 -5.67 -7.66
C LEU A 118 -8.56 -6.94 -7.23
N ASN A 119 -8.58 -7.97 -8.05
CA ASN A 119 -7.76 -9.15 -7.81
C ASN A 119 -7.27 -9.77 -9.11
N THR A 120 -6.20 -10.57 -9.02
CA THR A 120 -5.79 -11.49 -10.08
C THR A 120 -6.29 -12.89 -9.79
N ALA A 121 -6.34 -13.73 -10.82
CA ALA A 121 -6.60 -15.15 -10.73
C ALA A 121 -5.86 -15.88 -11.87
N THR A 122 -5.05 -16.85 -11.53
CA THR A 122 -4.39 -17.71 -12.52
C THR A 122 -5.40 -18.71 -13.08
N LEU A 123 -5.49 -18.77 -14.40
CA LEU A 123 -6.39 -19.70 -15.09
C LEU A 123 -5.67 -21.01 -15.41
N SER A 124 -6.42 -22.11 -15.47
CA SER A 124 -5.90 -23.43 -15.89
C SER A 124 -5.31 -23.41 -17.32
N SER A 125 -5.78 -22.49 -18.16
CA SER A 125 -5.22 -22.23 -19.51
C SER A 125 -3.88 -21.51 -19.51
N GLY A 126 -3.32 -21.15 -18.34
CA GLY A 126 -2.07 -20.43 -18.17
C GLY A 126 -2.18 -18.92 -18.32
N GLY A 127 -3.37 -18.36 -18.59
CA GLY A 127 -3.60 -16.91 -18.57
C GLY A 127 -3.75 -16.37 -17.13
N ILE A 128 -3.52 -15.07 -16.96
CA ILE A 128 -3.79 -14.39 -15.70
C ILE A 128 -4.95 -13.42 -15.90
N GLN A 129 -6.03 -13.64 -15.17
CA GLN A 129 -7.21 -12.81 -15.22
C GLN A 129 -7.18 -11.74 -14.14
N THR A 130 -7.28 -10.48 -14.55
CA THR A 130 -7.57 -9.37 -13.64
C THR A 130 -9.09 -9.22 -13.53
N GLN A 131 -9.61 -9.15 -12.31
CA GLN A 131 -11.03 -9.02 -12.03
C GLN A 131 -11.30 -7.74 -11.24
N VAL A 132 -12.40 -7.09 -11.58
CA VAL A 132 -13.02 -6.03 -10.78
C VAL A 132 -14.26 -6.62 -10.13
N ARG A 133 -14.34 -6.56 -8.83
CA ARG A 133 -15.47 -7.06 -8.06
C ARG A 133 -16.12 -5.92 -7.29
N ASN A 134 -17.40 -6.04 -7.05
CA ASN A 134 -18.08 -5.23 -6.05
C ASN A 134 -17.54 -5.59 -4.66
N ALA A 135 -17.00 -4.63 -3.92
CA ALA A 135 -16.35 -4.88 -2.64
C ALA A 135 -17.32 -5.20 -1.50
N THR A 136 -18.63 -4.96 -1.69
CA THR A 136 -19.66 -5.34 -0.71
C THR A 136 -20.18 -6.75 -0.95
N THR A 137 -20.38 -7.12 -2.22
CA THR A 137 -21.04 -8.39 -2.55
C THR A 137 -20.09 -9.50 -3.01
N GLY A 138 -18.86 -9.17 -3.40
CA GLY A 138 -17.90 -10.07 -4.03
C GLY A 138 -18.23 -10.41 -5.49
N ALA A 139 -19.35 -9.92 -6.03
CA ALA A 139 -19.76 -10.20 -7.41
C ALA A 139 -18.75 -9.63 -8.42
N VAL A 140 -18.43 -10.42 -9.45
CA VAL A 140 -17.56 -9.95 -10.54
C VAL A 140 -18.32 -8.94 -11.38
N VAL A 141 -17.79 -7.72 -11.46
CA VAL A 141 -18.31 -6.62 -12.29
C VAL A 141 -17.71 -6.69 -13.70
N ALA A 142 -16.39 -6.95 -13.76
CA ALA A 142 -15.66 -7.03 -15.01
C ALA A 142 -14.43 -7.94 -14.88
N ARG A 143 -13.96 -8.47 -16.01
CA ARG A 143 -12.75 -9.28 -16.08
C ARG A 143 -12.02 -9.07 -17.39
N HIS A 144 -10.69 -9.15 -17.34
CA HIS A 144 -9.84 -9.18 -18.52
C HIS A 144 -8.73 -10.20 -18.34
N THR A 145 -8.48 -11.01 -19.37
CA THR A 145 -7.43 -12.02 -19.33
C THR A 145 -6.19 -11.53 -20.08
N PHE A 146 -5.10 -11.42 -19.37
CA PHE A 146 -3.78 -11.11 -19.91
C PHE A 146 -3.03 -12.42 -20.21
N LYS A 147 -2.09 -12.37 -21.15
CA LYS A 147 -1.13 -13.47 -21.35
C LYS A 147 -0.32 -13.65 -20.05
N ALA A 148 0.02 -14.89 -19.70
CA ALA A 148 0.86 -15.19 -18.53
C ALA A 148 2.18 -14.41 -18.53
N SER A 149 2.79 -14.23 -19.72
CA SER A 149 4.01 -13.45 -19.90
C SER A 149 3.89 -11.96 -19.53
N THR A 150 2.66 -11.43 -19.36
CA THR A 150 2.45 -10.05 -18.89
C THR A 150 2.68 -9.94 -17.38
N ARG A 151 2.34 -10.97 -16.59
CA ARG A 151 2.37 -10.96 -15.11
C ARG A 151 1.70 -9.70 -14.55
N PRO A 152 0.38 -9.50 -14.81
CA PRO A 152 -0.33 -8.27 -14.46
C PRO A 152 -0.43 -8.10 -12.94
N ASP A 153 -0.28 -6.87 -12.48
CA ASP A 153 -0.54 -6.44 -11.10
C ASP A 153 -1.56 -5.28 -11.15
N PRO A 154 -2.81 -5.47 -10.73
CA PRO A 154 -3.77 -4.39 -10.65
C PRO A 154 -3.40 -3.47 -9.48
N ILE A 155 -3.31 -2.17 -9.73
CA ILE A 155 -2.75 -1.19 -8.79
C ILE A 155 -3.84 -0.30 -8.21
N ASP A 156 -4.66 0.30 -9.07
CA ASP A 156 -5.72 1.22 -8.65
C ASP A 156 -6.89 1.19 -9.64
N VAL A 157 -8.04 1.66 -9.20
CA VAL A 157 -9.24 1.75 -10.01
C VAL A 157 -9.96 3.07 -9.77
N SER A 158 -10.37 3.73 -10.87
CA SER A 158 -11.17 4.95 -10.83
C SER A 158 -12.19 4.96 -11.96
N GLY A 159 -13.47 5.08 -11.60
CA GLY A 159 -14.57 4.95 -12.56
C GLY A 159 -14.52 3.59 -13.26
N THR A 160 -14.33 3.56 -14.58
CA THR A 160 -14.23 2.32 -15.38
C THR A 160 -12.80 1.91 -15.71
N ARG A 161 -11.81 2.66 -15.23
CA ARG A 161 -10.39 2.46 -15.57
C ARG A 161 -9.64 1.76 -14.46
N VAL A 162 -8.90 0.72 -14.81
CA VAL A 162 -7.95 0.01 -13.93
C VAL A 162 -6.54 0.32 -14.38
N LEU A 163 -5.69 0.75 -13.44
CA LEU A 163 -4.25 0.86 -13.62
C LEU A 163 -3.64 -0.52 -13.38
N VAL A 164 -2.89 -1.03 -14.34
CA VAL A 164 -2.28 -2.36 -14.29
C VAL A 164 -0.79 -2.26 -14.61
N GLY A 165 0.05 -2.75 -13.71
CA GLY A 165 1.46 -3.01 -13.96
C GLY A 165 1.65 -4.38 -14.61
N GLY A 166 2.66 -4.53 -15.47
CA GLY A 166 3.04 -5.81 -16.04
C GLY A 166 4.54 -6.04 -15.84
N TYR A 167 4.89 -7.06 -15.07
CA TYR A 167 6.29 -7.32 -14.71
C TYR A 167 7.00 -8.24 -15.70
N GLY A 168 6.31 -9.18 -16.31
CA GLY A 168 6.93 -10.15 -17.23
C GLY A 168 7.34 -9.54 -18.56
N ALA A 169 6.48 -8.67 -19.11
CA ALA A 169 6.84 -7.77 -20.21
C ALA A 169 6.65 -6.35 -19.65
N PRO A 170 7.73 -5.66 -19.24
CA PRO A 170 7.62 -4.42 -18.45
C PRO A 170 6.76 -3.37 -19.15
N ARG A 171 5.59 -3.09 -18.59
CA ARG A 171 4.66 -2.09 -19.11
C ARG A 171 3.69 -1.61 -18.04
N THR A 172 3.18 -0.42 -18.23
CA THR A 172 2.03 0.09 -17.47
C THR A 172 0.86 0.26 -18.42
N MET A 173 -0.30 -0.24 -18.03
CA MET A 173 -1.49 -0.26 -18.85
C MET A 173 -2.66 0.37 -18.11
N ILE A 174 -3.59 0.95 -18.86
CA ILE A 174 -4.92 1.29 -18.38
C ILE A 174 -5.91 0.37 -19.12
N TRP A 175 -6.67 -0.40 -18.35
CA TRP A 175 -7.78 -1.18 -18.84
C TRP A 175 -9.08 -0.46 -18.52
N ASP A 176 -9.83 -0.05 -19.53
CA ASP A 176 -11.20 0.44 -19.40
C ASP A 176 -12.16 -0.75 -19.59
N TRP A 177 -12.80 -1.18 -18.49
CA TRP A 177 -13.66 -2.37 -18.56
C TRP A 177 -15.00 -2.14 -19.24
N LYS A 178 -15.47 -0.88 -19.37
CA LYS A 178 -16.71 -0.59 -20.08
C LYS A 178 -16.57 -0.76 -21.58
N THR A 179 -15.44 -0.39 -22.14
CA THR A 179 -15.11 -0.54 -23.55
C THR A 179 -14.33 -1.81 -23.88
N GLY A 180 -13.73 -2.45 -22.86
CA GLY A 180 -12.81 -3.57 -23.02
C GLY A 180 -11.41 -3.17 -23.47
N THR A 181 -11.15 -1.88 -23.67
CA THR A 181 -9.88 -1.37 -24.24
C THR A 181 -8.76 -1.44 -23.21
N VAL A 182 -7.59 -1.94 -23.65
CA VAL A 182 -6.33 -1.89 -22.89
C VAL A 182 -5.35 -1.02 -23.62
N THR A 183 -4.91 0.07 -22.99
CA THR A 183 -3.94 1.02 -23.55
C THR A 183 -2.64 0.95 -22.75
N THR A 184 -1.52 0.71 -23.40
CA THR A 184 -0.18 0.82 -22.78
C THR A 184 0.20 2.28 -22.70
N ILE A 185 0.51 2.76 -21.50
CA ILE A 185 0.91 4.16 -21.23
C ILE A 185 2.40 4.31 -20.95
N ALA A 186 3.09 3.24 -20.54
CA ALA A 186 4.54 3.24 -20.33
C ALA A 186 5.16 1.87 -20.61
N SER A 187 6.43 1.86 -21.02
CA SER A 187 7.27 0.68 -21.22
C SER A 187 8.00 0.22 -19.95
N ARG A 188 7.55 0.64 -18.80
CA ARG A 188 8.04 0.27 -17.46
C ARG A 188 6.89 -0.31 -16.64
N ALA A 189 7.21 -1.27 -15.77
CA ALA A 189 6.21 -1.88 -14.90
C ALA A 189 5.84 -0.95 -13.74
N ALA A 190 4.56 -0.54 -13.67
CA ALA A 190 4.04 0.12 -12.48
C ALA A 190 3.89 -0.88 -11.33
N TYR A 191 4.12 -0.41 -10.10
CA TYR A 191 3.92 -1.16 -8.87
C TYR A 191 3.14 -0.37 -7.80
N ALA A 192 3.04 0.95 -7.96
CA ALA A 192 2.18 1.81 -7.17
C ALA A 192 1.63 2.94 -8.04
N GLY A 193 0.45 3.45 -7.69
CA GLY A 193 -0.16 4.57 -8.40
C GLY A 193 -1.53 4.92 -7.83
N ILE A 194 -1.96 6.16 -8.03
CA ILE A 194 -3.24 6.69 -7.56
C ILE A 194 -3.82 7.56 -8.66
N PHE A 195 -4.98 7.18 -9.21
CA PHE A 195 -5.69 7.98 -10.21
C PHE A 195 -6.12 9.34 -9.67
N ALA A 196 -6.62 9.38 -8.44
CA ALA A 196 -7.17 10.59 -7.84
C ALA A 196 -6.18 11.75 -7.78
N THR A 197 -4.89 11.46 -7.65
CA THR A 197 -3.81 12.46 -7.57
C THR A 197 -2.87 12.42 -8.76
N ASP A 198 -3.16 11.58 -9.77
CA ASP A 198 -2.34 11.41 -10.97
C ASP A 198 -0.87 11.02 -10.62
N ARG A 199 -0.69 10.01 -9.75
CA ARG A 199 0.63 9.52 -9.34
C ARG A 199 0.90 8.13 -9.86
N LEU A 200 2.16 7.91 -10.25
CA LEU A 200 2.64 6.65 -10.80
C LEU A 200 4.06 6.38 -10.31
N ALA A 201 4.29 5.19 -9.76
CA ALA A 201 5.61 4.65 -9.50
C ALA A 201 5.87 3.41 -10.36
N THR A 202 7.00 3.39 -11.06
CA THR A 202 7.41 2.32 -11.97
C THR A 202 8.81 1.86 -11.67
N TYR A 203 9.14 0.60 -11.99
CA TYR A 203 10.52 0.13 -12.02
C TYR A 203 11.12 0.26 -13.41
N THR A 204 12.41 0.64 -13.49
CA THR A 204 13.14 0.69 -14.76
C THR A 204 13.43 -0.71 -15.31
N LYS A 205 13.55 -1.71 -14.42
CA LYS A 205 13.79 -3.13 -14.71
C LYS A 205 13.09 -3.97 -13.63
N ASP A 206 13.21 -5.29 -13.69
CA ASP A 206 12.78 -6.18 -12.61
C ASP A 206 13.47 -5.78 -11.29
N PRO A 207 12.73 -5.56 -10.19
CA PRO A 207 13.31 -5.11 -8.92
C PRO A 207 14.27 -6.10 -8.28
N SER A 208 14.30 -7.36 -8.72
CA SER A 208 15.33 -8.34 -8.31
C SER A 208 16.71 -8.08 -8.93
N GLN A 209 16.81 -7.22 -9.94
CA GLN A 209 18.07 -6.85 -10.57
C GLN A 209 18.74 -5.71 -9.80
N SER A 210 20.04 -5.81 -9.56
CA SER A 210 20.82 -4.87 -8.74
C SER A 210 20.83 -3.42 -9.24
N ASP A 211 20.55 -3.21 -10.54
CA ASP A 211 20.50 -1.89 -11.18
C ASP A 211 19.06 -1.39 -11.43
N ALA A 212 18.07 -2.04 -10.84
CA ALA A 212 16.69 -1.58 -10.88
C ALA A 212 16.53 -0.25 -10.13
N CYS A 213 15.81 0.68 -10.73
CA CYS A 213 15.49 1.95 -10.10
C CYS A 213 13.97 2.14 -10.05
N SER A 214 13.50 2.74 -8.98
CA SER A 214 12.15 3.26 -8.85
C SER A 214 12.06 4.65 -9.48
N VAL A 215 11.00 4.91 -10.23
CA VAL A 215 10.75 6.21 -10.89
C VAL A 215 9.35 6.68 -10.54
N VAL A 216 9.23 7.90 -10.02
CA VAL A 216 7.96 8.59 -9.84
C VAL A 216 7.70 9.50 -11.03
N SER A 217 6.47 9.42 -11.54
CA SER A 217 5.94 10.24 -12.63
C SER A 217 4.44 10.49 -12.41
N THR A 218 3.74 10.95 -13.44
CA THR A 218 2.28 10.99 -13.44
C THR A 218 1.71 9.93 -14.38
N ILE A 219 0.45 9.49 -14.13
CA ILE A 219 -0.27 8.56 -15.00
C ILE A 219 -0.49 9.22 -16.38
N THR A 220 -0.80 10.52 -16.39
CA THR A 220 -1.04 11.29 -17.63
C THR A 220 0.23 11.57 -18.42
N ARG A 221 1.39 11.65 -17.77
CA ARG A 221 2.71 11.87 -18.40
C ARG A 221 3.75 10.91 -17.82
N PRO A 222 3.65 9.61 -18.08
CA PRO A 222 4.51 8.59 -17.46
C PRO A 222 5.98 8.69 -17.88
N GLY A 223 6.28 9.40 -18.98
CA GLY A 223 7.65 9.72 -19.42
C GLY A 223 8.30 10.89 -18.67
N ALA A 224 7.51 11.76 -18.03
CA ALA A 224 8.01 12.91 -17.28
C ALA A 224 8.43 12.47 -15.87
N GLN A 225 9.74 12.24 -15.69
CA GLN A 225 10.29 11.81 -14.41
C GLN A 225 10.28 12.95 -13.40
N LEU A 226 9.64 12.75 -12.26
CA LEU A 226 9.64 13.66 -11.11
C LEU A 226 10.72 13.29 -10.10
N TRP A 227 10.96 11.98 -9.92
CA TRP A 227 11.99 11.45 -9.05
C TRP A 227 12.50 10.09 -9.57
N ARG A 228 13.75 9.77 -9.22
CA ARG A 228 14.36 8.46 -9.43
C ARG A 228 15.23 8.08 -8.24
N GLY A 229 15.09 6.86 -7.74
CA GLY A 229 15.94 6.25 -6.74
C GLY A 229 16.28 4.82 -7.13
N CYS A 230 17.56 4.45 -7.02
CA CYS A 230 18.01 3.10 -7.38
C CYS A 230 18.29 2.23 -6.15
N THR A 231 18.21 2.80 -4.95
CA THR A 231 18.31 2.09 -3.66
C THR A 231 16.99 2.05 -2.91
N GLU A 232 15.98 2.75 -3.40
CA GLU A 232 14.70 2.95 -2.73
C GLU A 232 13.53 2.74 -3.69
N ALA A 233 12.44 2.17 -3.18
CA ALA A 233 11.16 2.07 -3.86
C ALA A 233 10.06 2.82 -3.10
N VAL A 234 9.08 3.36 -3.82
CA VAL A 234 7.90 3.98 -3.21
C VAL A 234 7.10 2.92 -2.47
N ALA A 235 6.90 3.12 -1.17
CA ALA A 235 6.04 2.29 -0.34
C ALA A 235 4.58 2.76 -0.42
N SER A 236 4.38 4.09 -0.35
CA SER A 236 3.04 4.70 -0.44
C SER A 236 3.13 6.18 -0.81
N PHE A 237 2.09 6.68 -1.47
CA PHE A 237 1.89 8.12 -1.69
C PHE A 237 1.00 8.70 -0.58
N ALA A 238 1.26 9.95 -0.19
CA ALA A 238 0.35 10.71 0.65
C ALA A 238 -0.98 10.97 -0.08
N PRO A 239 -2.10 11.21 0.64
CA PRO A 239 -3.42 11.41 0.03
C PRO A 239 -3.48 12.54 -1.00
N ASP A 240 -2.69 13.62 -0.82
CA ASP A 240 -2.60 14.74 -1.77
C ASP A 240 -1.65 14.46 -2.95
N GLY A 241 -0.92 13.35 -2.93
CA GLY A 241 0.12 13.03 -3.91
C GLY A 241 1.33 13.97 -3.94
N ALA A 242 1.44 14.90 -2.98
CA ALA A 242 2.56 15.85 -2.92
C ALA A 242 3.81 15.27 -2.23
N ARG A 243 3.64 14.13 -1.56
CA ARG A 243 4.68 13.41 -0.82
C ARG A 243 4.55 11.92 -1.03
N PHE A 244 5.62 11.21 -0.74
CA PHE A 244 5.63 9.75 -0.71
C PHE A 244 6.63 9.23 0.33
N ALA A 245 6.38 8.01 0.79
CA ALA A 245 7.31 7.23 1.60
C ALA A 245 8.05 6.23 0.72
N THR A 246 9.30 5.96 1.06
CA THR A 246 10.13 4.94 0.39
C THR A 246 10.73 3.98 1.40
N ASN A 247 10.95 2.74 0.96
CA ASN A 247 11.76 1.72 1.62
C ASN A 247 12.90 1.31 0.70
N ALA A 248 13.90 0.58 1.20
CA ALA A 248 14.93 -0.02 0.35
C ALA A 248 14.31 -0.97 -0.69
N ILE A 249 14.82 -0.97 -1.92
CA ILE A 249 14.33 -1.86 -2.98
C ILE A 249 14.52 -3.33 -2.60
N GLU A 250 15.67 -3.67 -2.02
CA GLU A 250 16.05 -5.04 -1.68
C GLU A 250 15.28 -5.61 -0.46
N HIS A 251 14.68 -4.75 0.36
CA HIS A 251 14.04 -5.11 1.64
C HIS A 251 12.58 -4.63 1.72
N GLN A 252 11.79 -4.86 0.68
CA GLN A 252 10.37 -4.44 0.67
C GLN A 252 9.54 -5.04 1.83
N ASN A 253 9.99 -6.13 2.44
CA ASN A 253 9.28 -6.83 3.52
C ASN A 253 9.84 -6.56 4.92
N HIS A 254 11.10 -6.12 5.06
CA HIS A 254 11.75 -5.80 6.33
C HIS A 254 12.62 -4.57 6.14
N ALA A 255 12.00 -3.39 6.13
CA ALA A 255 12.75 -2.16 6.06
C ALA A 255 13.17 -1.74 7.48
N ASP A 256 14.45 -1.45 7.68
CA ASP A 256 14.94 -0.79 8.89
C ASP A 256 14.78 0.72 8.78
N VAL A 257 14.46 1.19 7.58
CA VAL A 257 14.45 2.61 7.23
C VAL A 257 13.26 2.92 6.33
N VAL A 258 12.47 3.91 6.75
CA VAL A 258 11.45 4.56 5.93
C VAL A 258 11.91 6.01 5.68
N ARG A 259 11.91 6.45 4.42
CA ARG A 259 12.21 7.85 4.07
C ARG A 259 10.97 8.54 3.54
N ARG A 260 10.70 9.71 4.06
CA ARG A 260 9.66 10.60 3.57
C ARG A 260 10.26 11.61 2.60
N ARG A 261 9.65 11.73 1.44
CA ARG A 261 10.13 12.61 0.35
C ARG A 261 9.03 13.52 -0.17
N SER A 262 9.42 14.70 -0.66
CA SER A 262 8.55 15.49 -1.53
C SER A 262 8.37 14.79 -2.88
N LEU A 263 7.37 15.21 -3.65
CA LEU A 263 7.11 14.65 -4.99
C LEU A 263 8.33 14.72 -5.93
N HIS A 264 9.18 15.72 -5.77
CA HIS A 264 10.40 15.90 -6.55
C HIS A 264 11.64 15.25 -5.91
N GLY A 265 11.43 14.42 -4.89
CA GLY A 265 12.48 13.60 -4.28
C GLY A 265 13.31 14.25 -3.19
N THR A 266 13.04 15.52 -2.82
CA THR A 266 13.70 16.14 -1.66
C THR A 266 13.43 15.27 -0.43
N LEU A 267 14.49 14.85 0.25
CA LEU A 267 14.38 14.12 1.51
C LEU A 267 13.83 15.06 2.58
N LEU A 268 12.72 14.67 3.20
CA LEU A 268 12.07 15.46 4.25
C LEU A 268 12.37 14.91 5.64
N THR A 269 12.43 13.59 5.78
CA THR A 269 12.70 12.89 7.05
C THR A 269 13.16 11.46 6.76
N THR A 270 14.05 10.95 7.59
CA THR A 270 14.40 9.54 7.66
C THR A 270 13.93 8.98 8.99
N TYR A 271 13.18 7.89 8.98
CA TYR A 271 12.77 7.13 10.15
C TYR A 271 13.55 5.83 10.19
N THR A 272 14.05 5.45 11.35
CA THR A 272 14.88 4.25 11.53
C THR A 272 14.40 3.41 12.69
N ASN A 273 14.37 2.10 12.48
CA ASN A 273 14.21 1.12 13.55
C ASN A 273 14.89 -0.19 13.13
N PRO A 274 15.99 -0.60 13.77
CA PRO A 274 16.72 -1.84 13.42
C PRO A 274 15.91 -3.11 13.65
N ASP A 275 14.87 -3.07 14.50
CA ASP A 275 14.02 -4.23 14.79
C ASP A 275 12.93 -4.43 13.72
N GLY A 276 12.81 -3.52 12.77
CA GLY A 276 11.89 -3.55 11.65
C GLY A 276 10.91 -2.38 11.64
N LEU A 277 10.72 -1.81 10.44
CA LEU A 277 9.87 -0.66 10.20
C LEU A 277 9.16 -0.80 8.86
N ARG A 278 7.84 -0.55 8.83
CA ARG A 278 7.05 -0.59 7.59
C ARG A 278 6.08 0.59 7.55
N THR A 279 5.86 1.15 6.37
CA THR A 279 4.75 2.08 6.15
C THR A 279 3.44 1.32 6.29
N TYR A 280 2.56 1.80 7.17
CA TYR A 280 1.21 1.26 7.35
C TYR A 280 0.20 2.07 6.53
N ALA A 281 0.09 3.37 6.80
CA ALA A 281 -0.85 4.26 6.12
C ALA A 281 -0.41 5.73 6.24
N TRP A 282 -1.09 6.60 5.51
CA TRP A 282 -1.09 8.03 5.77
C TRP A 282 -2.38 8.42 6.47
N GLU A 283 -2.29 9.10 7.60
CA GLU A 283 -3.47 9.62 8.30
C GLU A 283 -3.91 10.98 7.72
N THR A 284 -2.92 11.77 7.31
CA THR A 284 -3.12 13.06 6.64
C THR A 284 -2.07 13.23 5.53
N ASN A 285 -2.06 14.37 4.88
CA ASN A 285 -1.01 14.69 3.90
C ASN A 285 0.39 14.81 4.53
N THR A 286 0.47 14.98 5.85
CA THR A 286 1.73 15.20 6.57
C THR A 286 2.02 14.14 7.64
N ARG A 287 1.02 13.39 8.10
CA ARG A 287 1.18 12.36 9.12
C ARG A 287 1.25 10.98 8.49
N ILE A 288 2.33 10.28 8.76
CA ILE A 288 2.52 8.88 8.36
C ILE A 288 2.37 7.97 9.58
N LEU A 289 1.67 6.87 9.38
CA LEU A 289 1.54 5.78 10.34
C LEU A 289 2.42 4.63 9.86
N MET A 290 3.26 4.11 10.75
CA MET A 290 4.21 3.04 10.47
C MET A 290 4.02 1.91 11.47
N SER A 291 4.15 0.67 11.01
CA SER A 291 4.32 -0.48 11.91
C SER A 291 5.78 -0.56 12.30
N SER A 292 6.07 -0.55 13.60
CA SER A 292 7.40 -0.55 14.18
C SER A 292 7.51 -1.69 15.18
N ALA A 293 8.49 -2.57 15.02
CA ALA A 293 8.75 -3.68 15.92
C ALA A 293 9.62 -3.23 17.10
N GLY A 294 9.53 -3.94 18.23
CA GLY A 294 10.40 -3.75 19.39
C GLY A 294 10.02 -4.68 20.53
N ASP A 295 11.03 -5.33 21.16
CA ASP A 295 10.90 -6.24 22.31
C ASP A 295 9.84 -7.36 22.12
N GLY A 296 9.76 -7.91 20.93
CA GLY A 296 8.81 -8.98 20.58
C GLY A 296 7.38 -8.47 20.36
N GLU A 297 7.17 -7.16 20.34
CA GLU A 297 5.89 -6.53 20.12
C GLU A 297 5.89 -5.71 18.83
N SER A 298 4.71 -5.46 18.28
CA SER A 298 4.51 -4.59 17.14
C SER A 298 3.63 -3.40 17.52
N TRP A 299 4.01 -2.23 17.08
CA TRP A 299 3.35 -0.97 17.40
C TRP A 299 3.01 -0.19 16.13
N LEU A 300 1.93 0.56 16.16
CA LEU A 300 1.72 1.64 15.21
C LEU A 300 2.32 2.91 15.79
N VAL A 301 3.29 3.47 15.07
CA VAL A 301 3.95 4.72 15.38
C VAL A 301 3.50 5.77 14.39
N ARG A 302 3.04 6.90 14.91
CA ARG A 302 2.64 8.07 14.12
C ARG A 302 3.77 9.08 14.11
N CYS A 303 4.07 9.62 12.92
CA CYS A 303 5.06 10.69 12.79
C CYS A 303 4.57 11.85 11.92
N GLU A 304 4.78 13.06 12.41
CA GLU A 304 4.68 14.29 11.62
C GLU A 304 6.05 14.98 11.61
N VAL A 305 6.81 14.80 10.51
CA VAL A 305 8.22 15.17 10.40
C VAL A 305 9.07 14.46 11.46
N ALA A 306 9.57 15.16 12.47
CA ALA A 306 10.40 14.60 13.55
C ALA A 306 9.61 14.34 14.85
N ASP A 307 8.36 14.79 14.90
CA ASP A 307 7.47 14.56 16.03
C ASP A 307 6.78 13.22 15.89
N CYS A 308 7.20 12.24 16.69
CA CYS A 308 6.74 10.86 16.63
C CYS A 308 6.20 10.40 17.97
N GLU A 309 5.13 9.58 17.93
CA GLU A 309 4.46 9.02 19.10
C GLU A 309 3.98 7.59 18.85
N ARG A 310 3.77 6.82 19.92
CA ARG A 310 3.12 5.52 19.85
C ARG A 310 1.62 5.72 19.74
N ALA A 311 1.04 5.35 18.61
CA ALA A 311 -0.39 5.51 18.36
C ALA A 311 -1.22 4.29 18.81
N TRP A 312 -0.64 3.09 18.71
CA TRP A 312 -1.34 1.86 19.08
C TRP A 312 -0.38 0.69 19.25
N LYS A 313 -0.68 -0.18 20.24
CA LYS A 313 0.02 -1.47 20.38
C LYS A 313 -0.67 -2.50 19.49
N SER A 314 0.05 -2.99 18.49
CA SER A 314 -0.38 -4.11 17.66
C SER A 314 0.32 -5.37 18.17
N TYR A 315 -0.42 -6.44 18.43
CA TYR A 315 0.19 -7.72 18.76
C TYR A 315 0.62 -8.41 17.46
N SER A 316 1.85 -8.92 17.45
CA SER A 316 2.43 -9.71 16.35
C SER A 316 1.89 -11.14 16.35
#